data_81f9a45f4de36b6a6b95ad746ead2b97
#
_entry.id   81f9a45f4de36b6a6b95ad746ead2b97
#
_cell.length_a   1.000
_cell.length_b   1.000
_cell.length_c   1.000
_cell.angle_alpha   90.00
_cell.angle_beta   90.00
_cell.angle_gamma   90.00
#
_symmetry.space_group_name_H-M   'P 1'
#
loop_
_entity.id
_entity.type
_entity.pdbx_description
1 polymer ?
#
loop_
_entity_poly.entity_id
_entity_poly.type
_entity_poly.pdbx_seq_one_letter_code
_entity_poly.pdbx_strand_id
1 'polypeptide(L)'
;MRPDFILKNVMVYQTFRQCFEKRDVAVAGEKFYCVSPAISYPGVREIDGKGRYMLPGLVDIHMHIESSMTYPGEFSRITLPYGVTTVVADAHEMANVFGMDGIRAFMAQKTKQDIFWAIPSSVPATNEKLETAGASFGVKEISEMASLDGVLCLGEIMNYKDLSAEGESRTRDLINVCRNAGKNLRIEGHCPGLTGADLNRFIYEGVDADHTQQTPQSVMEKTELGMFLELQFKSLTPEVVKTVCDNELYENVALVTDDTMADKLLTGHLNKIIETAVRAGMPMEKAIYCATWTPSRRMHLDDRGMIAPGKIADFMLLDSLDGIDPVVVYKKGECVYCKDKEAYGAAEAAACSFPASFYHTINCRPAEISDFVLKAEDPDAKWAEVNVMKIGTFGTATTPVKRRVEVKDGVLDWKSAGLSLAVVFERYGKNGNVGYGFVEGALTKPGA
;
A
#
# COMPACT_ATOMS: atom_id res chain seq x y z
N MET A 1 -24.43 -15.15 27.27
CA MET A 1 -22.96 -15.13 27.09
C MET A 1 -22.39 -14.21 28.15
N ARG A 2 -21.22 -14.51 28.70
CA ARG A 2 -20.54 -13.71 29.71
C ARG A 2 -19.26 -13.16 29.12
N PRO A 3 -18.87 -11.88 29.36
CA PRO A 3 -17.62 -11.36 28.86
C PRO A 3 -16.39 -12.02 29.54
N ASP A 4 -15.28 -12.07 28.83
CA ASP A 4 -14.01 -12.60 29.34
C ASP A 4 -13.29 -11.58 30.21
N PHE A 5 -13.39 -10.31 29.81
CA PHE A 5 -12.87 -9.19 30.61
C PHE A 5 -13.64 -7.89 30.32
N ILE A 6 -13.49 -6.94 31.22
CA ILE A 6 -14.02 -5.59 31.10
C ILE A 6 -12.85 -4.61 31.20
N LEU A 7 -12.67 -3.79 30.18
CA LEU A 7 -11.76 -2.65 30.22
C LEU A 7 -12.52 -1.45 30.81
N LYS A 8 -12.10 -1.00 31.97
CA LYS A 8 -12.71 0.09 32.73
C LYS A 8 -12.02 1.40 32.45
N ASN A 9 -12.75 2.51 32.55
CA ASN A 9 -12.20 3.84 32.62
C ASN A 9 -11.29 4.17 31.42
N VAL A 10 -11.84 4.04 30.17
CA VAL A 10 -11.15 4.40 28.94
C VAL A 10 -11.89 5.53 28.21
N MET A 11 -11.15 6.34 27.46
CA MET A 11 -11.68 7.35 26.55
C MET A 11 -11.88 6.68 25.17
N VAL A 12 -13.08 6.19 24.91
CA VAL A 12 -13.40 5.43 23.70
C VAL A 12 -13.70 6.36 22.53
N TYR A 13 -13.05 6.12 21.41
CA TYR A 13 -13.38 6.79 20.15
C TYR A 13 -14.76 6.37 19.65
N GLN A 14 -15.67 7.35 19.58
CA GLN A 14 -17.03 7.18 19.08
C GLN A 14 -17.04 7.46 17.57
N THR A 15 -16.97 6.43 16.77
CA THR A 15 -16.70 6.49 15.33
C THR A 15 -17.64 7.44 14.58
N PHE A 16 -18.96 7.32 14.75
CA PHE A 16 -19.92 8.18 14.01
C PHE A 16 -20.03 9.61 14.55
N ARG A 17 -19.64 9.81 15.81
CA ARG A 17 -19.62 11.15 16.41
C ARG A 17 -18.24 11.81 16.31
N GLN A 18 -17.23 11.02 15.95
CA GLN A 18 -15.84 11.45 15.79
C GLN A 18 -15.36 12.27 17.00
N CYS A 19 -15.55 11.69 18.19
CA CYS A 19 -15.14 12.28 19.46
C CYS A 19 -14.79 11.18 20.47
N PHE A 20 -14.16 11.56 21.56
CA PHE A 20 -13.82 10.64 22.65
C PHE A 20 -14.78 10.78 23.81
N GLU A 21 -15.25 9.66 24.34
CA GLU A 21 -16.12 9.63 25.51
C GLU A 21 -15.67 8.56 26.51
N LYS A 22 -15.74 8.89 27.80
CA LYS A 22 -15.44 7.93 28.86
C LYS A 22 -16.43 6.78 28.86
N ARG A 23 -15.96 5.55 28.72
CA ARG A 23 -16.75 4.31 28.68
C ARG A 23 -15.99 3.18 29.37
N ASP A 24 -16.76 2.14 29.71
CA ASP A 24 -16.27 0.80 29.95
C ASP A 24 -16.54 -0.06 28.69
N VAL A 25 -15.68 -1.01 28.40
CA VAL A 25 -15.79 -1.90 27.24
C VAL A 25 -15.62 -3.34 27.70
N ALA A 26 -16.64 -4.18 27.46
CA ALA A 26 -16.58 -5.61 27.71
C ALA A 26 -16.29 -6.37 26.42
N VAL A 27 -15.43 -7.38 26.50
CA VAL A 27 -15.02 -8.25 25.39
C VAL A 27 -15.40 -9.68 25.71
N ALA A 28 -15.96 -10.40 24.72
CA ALA A 28 -16.29 -11.82 24.81
C ALA A 28 -15.81 -12.54 23.54
N GLY A 29 -14.88 -13.48 23.68
CA GLY A 29 -14.20 -14.10 22.57
C GLY A 29 -13.48 -13.06 21.72
N GLU A 30 -13.72 -13.09 20.44
CA GLU A 30 -13.09 -12.19 19.48
C GLU A 30 -13.82 -10.84 19.30
N LYS A 31 -14.90 -10.57 20.06
CA LYS A 31 -15.80 -9.45 19.77
C LYS A 31 -16.03 -8.53 20.97
N PHE A 32 -16.29 -7.26 20.66
CA PHE A 32 -16.86 -6.36 21.65
C PHE A 32 -18.26 -6.86 22.04
N TYR A 33 -18.47 -7.01 23.34
CA TYR A 33 -19.74 -7.50 23.89
C TYR A 33 -20.65 -6.36 24.31
N CYS A 34 -20.08 -5.35 25.00
CA CYS A 34 -20.82 -4.21 25.51
C CYS A 34 -19.92 -2.98 25.57
N VAL A 35 -20.48 -1.82 25.23
CA VAL A 35 -19.84 -0.51 25.41
C VAL A 35 -20.82 0.39 26.14
N SER A 36 -20.50 0.87 27.34
CA SER A 36 -21.43 1.62 28.19
C SER A 36 -20.67 2.57 29.12
N PRO A 37 -21.33 3.62 29.65
CA PRO A 37 -20.72 4.49 30.66
C PRO A 37 -20.24 3.73 31.92
N ALA A 38 -20.90 2.64 32.26
CA ALA A 38 -20.51 1.74 33.35
C ALA A 38 -20.96 0.31 33.05
N ILE A 39 -20.07 -0.66 33.25
CA ILE A 39 -20.35 -2.09 33.07
C ILE A 39 -19.93 -2.81 34.34
N SER A 40 -20.79 -3.72 34.83
CA SER A 40 -20.46 -4.60 35.95
C SER A 40 -20.98 -6.00 35.67
N TYR A 41 -20.10 -6.99 35.75
CA TYR A 41 -20.42 -8.41 35.70
C TYR A 41 -19.69 -9.12 36.85
N PRO A 42 -20.39 -9.61 37.90
CA PRO A 42 -19.74 -10.24 39.04
C PRO A 42 -18.79 -11.36 38.65
N GLY A 43 -17.54 -11.30 39.14
CA GLY A 43 -16.51 -12.32 38.90
C GLY A 43 -15.94 -12.34 37.47
N VAL A 44 -16.17 -11.31 36.65
CA VAL A 44 -15.44 -11.06 35.41
C VAL A 44 -14.19 -10.25 35.74
N ARG A 45 -13.09 -10.56 35.07
CA ARG A 45 -11.82 -9.83 35.18
C ARG A 45 -12.01 -8.39 34.75
N GLU A 46 -11.66 -7.45 35.60
CA GLU A 46 -11.62 -6.01 35.27
C GLU A 46 -10.18 -5.55 35.06
N ILE A 47 -9.96 -4.74 34.03
CA ILE A 47 -8.69 -4.14 33.68
C ILE A 47 -8.89 -2.61 33.72
N ASP A 48 -8.14 -1.90 34.56
CA ASP A 48 -8.19 -0.44 34.59
C ASP A 48 -7.46 0.12 33.36
N GLY A 49 -8.18 0.82 32.51
CA GLY A 49 -7.65 1.51 31.32
C GLY A 49 -6.93 2.81 31.64
N LYS A 50 -6.96 3.27 32.94
CA LYS A 50 -6.23 4.45 33.43
C LYS A 50 -6.56 5.76 32.72
N GLY A 51 -7.76 5.88 32.15
CA GLY A 51 -8.16 7.06 31.38
C GLY A 51 -7.53 7.13 29.97
N ARG A 52 -6.87 6.08 29.51
CA ARG A 52 -6.24 6.00 28.18
C ARG A 52 -7.25 6.16 27.05
N TYR A 53 -6.78 6.68 25.93
CA TYR A 53 -7.56 6.73 24.71
C TYR A 53 -7.60 5.35 24.05
N MET A 54 -8.81 4.90 23.69
CA MET A 54 -9.07 3.62 23.06
C MET A 54 -9.55 3.84 21.63
N LEU A 55 -8.75 3.41 20.67
CA LEU A 55 -9.03 3.51 19.22
C LEU A 55 -9.31 2.13 18.66
N PRO A 56 -10.14 2.02 17.59
CA PRO A 56 -10.21 0.80 16.78
C PRO A 56 -8.85 0.47 16.20
N GLY A 57 -8.62 -0.79 15.89
CA GLY A 57 -7.44 -1.19 15.11
C GLY A 57 -7.41 -0.52 13.76
N LEU A 58 -6.23 -0.09 13.33
CA LEU A 58 -6.02 0.57 12.05
C LEU A 58 -6.18 -0.41 10.89
N VAL A 59 -6.73 0.08 9.79
CA VAL A 59 -7.02 -0.67 8.56
C VAL A 59 -6.37 0.02 7.38
N ASP A 60 -5.38 -0.63 6.79
CA ASP A 60 -4.67 -0.16 5.60
C ASP A 60 -5.16 -0.93 4.38
N ILE A 61 -5.75 -0.25 3.43
CA ILE A 61 -6.40 -0.90 2.29
C ILE A 61 -5.60 -0.84 1.00
N HIS A 62 -4.43 -0.21 1.03
CA HIS A 62 -3.53 -0.14 -0.12
C HIS A 62 -2.08 -0.15 0.34
N MET A 63 -1.41 -1.28 0.17
CA MET A 63 -0.01 -1.46 0.53
C MET A 63 0.62 -2.71 -0.12
N HIS A 64 1.96 -2.75 -0.10
CA HIS A 64 2.78 -3.83 -0.66
C HIS A 64 3.72 -4.36 0.43
N ILE A 65 3.54 -5.62 0.84
CA ILE A 65 4.36 -6.23 1.91
C ILE A 65 5.81 -6.34 1.46
N GLU A 66 6.02 -6.76 0.22
CA GLU A 66 7.33 -7.01 -0.37
C GLU A 66 8.17 -5.74 -0.57
N SER A 67 7.57 -4.58 -0.72
CA SER A 67 8.28 -3.29 -0.77
C SER A 67 9.09 -3.02 0.49
N SER A 68 8.67 -3.57 1.62
CA SER A 68 9.41 -3.50 2.88
C SER A 68 10.50 -4.58 3.01
N MET A 69 10.80 -5.33 1.92
CA MET A 69 11.77 -6.42 1.88
C MET A 69 11.51 -7.51 2.92
N THR A 70 10.25 -7.77 3.22
CA THR A 70 9.84 -8.77 4.20
C THR A 70 8.69 -9.65 3.67
N TYR A 71 8.15 -10.51 4.50
CA TYR A 71 7.09 -11.45 4.20
C TYR A 71 5.95 -11.32 5.21
N PRO A 72 4.74 -11.84 4.91
CA PRO A 72 3.53 -11.58 5.71
C PRO A 72 3.69 -11.85 7.21
N GLY A 73 4.37 -12.92 7.61
CA GLY A 73 4.59 -13.24 9.02
C GLY A 73 5.40 -12.19 9.77
N GLU A 74 6.52 -11.77 9.19
CA GLU A 74 7.39 -10.75 9.79
C GLU A 74 6.75 -9.36 9.70
N PHE A 75 6.12 -9.03 8.58
CA PHE A 75 5.36 -7.80 8.43
C PHE A 75 4.30 -7.64 9.54
N SER A 76 3.50 -8.70 9.78
CA SER A 76 2.51 -8.73 10.86
C SER A 76 3.15 -8.50 12.23
N ARG A 77 4.30 -9.12 12.50
CA ARG A 77 5.04 -8.96 13.77
C ARG A 77 5.48 -7.50 14.00
N ILE A 78 5.93 -6.83 12.94
CA ILE A 78 6.45 -5.45 13.00
C ILE A 78 5.30 -4.44 13.11
N THR A 79 4.21 -4.63 12.37
CA THR A 79 3.16 -3.60 12.23
C THR A 79 2.06 -3.66 13.29
N LEU A 80 1.81 -4.83 13.89
CA LEU A 80 0.85 -4.96 15.00
C LEU A 80 1.16 -4.03 16.18
N PRO A 81 2.41 -3.85 16.65
CA PRO A 81 2.75 -2.88 17.67
C PRO A 81 2.36 -1.44 17.35
N TYR A 82 2.27 -1.08 16.06
CA TYR A 82 1.80 0.23 15.61
C TYR A 82 0.28 0.34 15.52
N GLY A 83 -0.46 -0.70 15.95
CA GLY A 83 -1.92 -0.71 15.94
C GLY A 83 -2.55 -1.09 14.61
N VAL A 84 -1.76 -1.49 13.60
CA VAL A 84 -2.29 -1.92 12.29
C VAL A 84 -2.76 -3.37 12.39
N THR A 85 -4.07 -3.56 12.53
CA THR A 85 -4.66 -4.88 12.78
C THR A 85 -5.18 -5.57 11.52
N THR A 86 -5.36 -4.79 10.45
CA THR A 86 -5.88 -5.26 9.17
C THR A 86 -5.17 -4.56 8.02
N VAL A 87 -4.81 -5.33 6.98
CA VAL A 87 -4.28 -4.78 5.72
C VAL A 87 -4.93 -5.46 4.53
N VAL A 88 -5.01 -4.75 3.39
CA VAL A 88 -5.29 -5.31 2.06
C VAL A 88 -4.00 -5.15 1.24
N ALA A 89 -3.34 -6.26 0.95
CA ALA A 89 -2.03 -6.27 0.31
C ALA A 89 -2.14 -6.62 -1.18
N ASP A 90 -1.56 -5.79 -2.05
CA ASP A 90 -1.33 -6.11 -3.45
C ASP A 90 0.10 -6.63 -3.63
N ALA A 91 0.26 -7.95 -3.73
CA ALA A 91 1.57 -8.60 -3.81
C ALA A 91 2.03 -8.73 -5.28
N HIS A 92 1.96 -7.63 -6.04
CA HIS A 92 2.24 -7.68 -7.48
C HIS A 92 3.73 -7.90 -7.81
N GLU A 93 4.68 -7.50 -6.95
CA GLU A 93 6.09 -7.83 -7.15
C GLU A 93 6.34 -9.32 -6.97
N MET A 94 5.74 -9.95 -5.95
CA MET A 94 5.81 -11.39 -5.79
C MET A 94 5.17 -12.11 -6.98
N ALA A 95 4.02 -11.63 -7.45
CA ALA A 95 3.36 -12.15 -8.65
C ALA A 95 4.21 -11.96 -9.90
N ASN A 96 4.87 -10.81 -10.03
CA ASN A 96 5.71 -10.49 -11.18
C ASN A 96 6.94 -11.42 -11.29
N VAL A 97 7.48 -11.89 -10.16
CA VAL A 97 8.62 -12.80 -10.13
C VAL A 97 8.20 -14.27 -10.19
N PHE A 98 7.18 -14.66 -9.42
CA PHE A 98 6.85 -16.08 -9.16
C PHE A 98 5.45 -16.48 -9.64
N GLY A 99 4.68 -15.56 -10.20
CA GLY A 99 3.31 -15.83 -10.63
C GLY A 99 2.39 -16.22 -9.46
N MET A 100 1.45 -17.10 -9.74
CA MET A 100 0.51 -17.62 -8.73
C MET A 100 1.19 -18.37 -7.58
N ASP A 101 2.37 -18.94 -7.80
CA ASP A 101 3.11 -19.64 -6.72
C ASP A 101 3.61 -18.65 -5.66
N GLY A 102 4.02 -17.43 -6.07
CA GLY A 102 4.36 -16.36 -5.14
C GLY A 102 3.18 -15.92 -4.29
N ILE A 103 2.03 -15.71 -4.93
CA ILE A 103 0.78 -15.36 -4.24
C ILE A 103 0.37 -16.44 -3.25
N ARG A 104 0.34 -17.71 -3.67
CA ARG A 104 -0.01 -18.83 -2.79
C ARG A 104 0.96 -18.96 -1.61
N ALA A 105 2.25 -18.74 -1.85
CA ALA A 105 3.25 -18.79 -0.79
C ALA A 105 3.08 -17.67 0.25
N PHE A 106 2.65 -16.48 -0.16
CA PHE A 106 2.30 -15.37 0.74
C PHE A 106 1.01 -15.67 1.50
N MET A 107 -0.05 -16.05 0.78
CA MET A 107 -1.36 -16.37 1.39
C MET A 107 -1.31 -17.54 2.38
N ALA A 108 -0.41 -18.48 2.19
CA ALA A 108 -0.26 -19.64 3.07
C ALA A 108 0.36 -19.31 4.45
N GLN A 109 0.91 -18.11 4.63
CA GLN A 109 1.55 -17.75 5.88
C GLN A 109 0.53 -17.42 6.97
N LYS A 110 0.78 -17.95 8.16
CA LYS A 110 -0.03 -17.68 9.33
C LYS A 110 0.39 -16.34 9.95
N THR A 111 -0.55 -15.44 10.13
CA THR A 111 -0.34 -14.13 10.75
C THR A 111 -1.36 -13.89 11.86
N LYS A 112 -1.00 -13.09 12.86
CA LYS A 112 -1.99 -12.59 13.83
C LYS A 112 -2.79 -11.41 13.27
N GLN A 113 -2.17 -10.60 12.42
CA GLN A 113 -2.84 -9.55 11.65
C GLN A 113 -3.77 -10.19 10.59
N ASP A 114 -4.93 -9.61 10.35
CA ASP A 114 -5.74 -10.00 9.21
C ASP A 114 -5.16 -9.38 7.94
N ILE A 115 -4.68 -10.23 7.03
CA ILE A 115 -4.20 -9.85 5.72
C ILE A 115 -5.21 -10.30 4.69
N PHE A 116 -5.88 -9.35 4.07
CA PHE A 116 -6.69 -9.53 2.88
C PHE A 116 -5.85 -9.24 1.65
N TRP A 117 -6.32 -9.62 0.48
CA TRP A 117 -5.53 -9.58 -0.73
C TRP A 117 -6.23 -8.81 -1.85
N ALA A 118 -5.47 -8.00 -2.53
CA ALA A 118 -5.82 -7.51 -3.85
C ALA A 118 -5.33 -8.50 -4.90
N ILE A 119 -6.04 -8.60 -6.01
CA ILE A 119 -5.61 -9.38 -7.17
C ILE A 119 -4.61 -8.53 -7.97
N PRO A 120 -3.35 -8.93 -8.13
CA PRO A 120 -2.40 -8.15 -8.91
C PRO A 120 -2.85 -7.99 -10.37
N SER A 121 -3.19 -6.78 -10.78
CA SER A 121 -3.58 -6.45 -12.15
C SER A 121 -2.38 -6.20 -13.05
N SER A 122 -1.29 -5.72 -12.44
CA SER A 122 -0.12 -5.15 -13.09
C SER A 122 1.04 -6.15 -13.17
N VAL A 123 0.78 -7.33 -13.73
CA VAL A 123 1.77 -8.41 -13.95
C VAL A 123 1.74 -8.84 -15.42
N PRO A 124 2.59 -8.25 -16.26
CA PRO A 124 3.43 -7.07 -16.04
C PRO A 124 2.61 -5.76 -15.96
N ALA A 125 3.23 -4.69 -15.47
CA ALA A 125 2.60 -3.37 -15.33
C ALA A 125 2.21 -2.75 -16.69
N THR A 126 3.00 -3.02 -17.74
CA THR A 126 2.74 -2.57 -19.10
C THR A 126 2.32 -3.76 -20.00
N ASN A 127 3.25 -4.31 -20.76
CA ASN A 127 3.05 -5.49 -21.60
C ASN A 127 4.38 -6.21 -21.87
N GLU A 128 4.30 -7.43 -22.39
CA GLU A 128 5.47 -8.29 -22.64
C GLU A 128 6.46 -7.76 -23.69
N LYS A 129 6.05 -6.75 -24.50
CA LYS A 129 6.95 -6.10 -25.46
C LYS A 129 7.82 -5.03 -24.82
N LEU A 130 7.34 -4.42 -23.75
CA LEU A 130 8.01 -3.33 -23.07
C LEU A 130 8.80 -3.79 -21.84
N GLU A 131 8.38 -4.87 -21.21
CA GLU A 131 9.06 -5.39 -20.02
C GLU A 131 9.04 -6.93 -19.97
N THR A 132 10.13 -7.51 -19.47
CA THR A 132 10.25 -8.95 -19.27
C THR A 132 9.97 -9.29 -17.83
N ALA A 133 8.77 -9.81 -17.55
CA ALA A 133 8.37 -10.27 -16.23
C ALA A 133 8.73 -11.74 -16.01
N GLY A 134 8.78 -12.18 -14.77
CA GLY A 134 8.90 -13.61 -14.42
C GLY A 134 7.65 -14.38 -14.78
N ALA A 135 6.48 -13.77 -14.58
CA ALA A 135 5.16 -14.32 -14.92
C ALA A 135 4.27 -13.26 -15.59
N SER A 136 3.11 -13.69 -16.06
CA SER A 136 2.08 -12.82 -16.63
C SER A 136 0.72 -13.26 -16.11
N PHE A 137 -0.11 -12.29 -15.69
CA PHE A 137 -1.47 -12.53 -15.24
C PHE A 137 -2.46 -12.16 -16.35
N GLY A 138 -3.27 -13.13 -16.70
CA GLY A 138 -4.38 -12.97 -17.63
C GLY A 138 -5.71 -13.34 -16.96
N VAL A 139 -6.73 -13.50 -17.78
CA VAL A 139 -8.09 -13.88 -17.34
C VAL A 139 -8.09 -15.11 -16.41
N LYS A 140 -7.21 -16.09 -16.67
CA LYS A 140 -7.14 -17.34 -15.90
C LYS A 140 -6.69 -17.09 -14.46
N GLU A 141 -5.57 -16.38 -14.27
CA GLU A 141 -4.98 -16.09 -12.96
C GLU A 141 -5.90 -15.17 -12.15
N ILE A 142 -6.50 -14.14 -12.79
CA ILE A 142 -7.46 -13.25 -12.17
C ILE A 142 -8.72 -14.03 -11.72
N SER A 143 -9.26 -14.92 -12.57
CA SER A 143 -10.43 -15.75 -12.23
C SER A 143 -10.14 -16.67 -11.06
N GLU A 144 -8.95 -17.27 -11.02
CA GLU A 144 -8.52 -18.11 -9.90
C GLU A 144 -8.48 -17.30 -8.60
N MET A 145 -7.78 -16.15 -8.58
CA MET A 145 -7.70 -15.30 -7.39
C MET A 145 -9.06 -14.77 -6.96
N ALA A 146 -9.90 -14.32 -7.89
CA ALA A 146 -11.23 -13.81 -7.59
C ALA A 146 -12.12 -14.85 -6.88
N SER A 147 -11.84 -16.14 -7.04
CA SER A 147 -12.55 -17.22 -6.35
C SER A 147 -12.10 -17.45 -4.91
N LEU A 148 -10.89 -16.99 -4.53
CA LEU A 148 -10.31 -17.26 -3.22
C LEU A 148 -10.98 -16.42 -2.12
N ASP A 149 -11.07 -17.00 -0.92
CA ASP A 149 -11.49 -16.27 0.27
C ASP A 149 -10.43 -15.24 0.67
N GLY A 150 -10.88 -14.12 1.25
CA GLY A 150 -10.00 -13.03 1.67
C GLY A 150 -9.49 -12.13 0.54
N VAL A 151 -9.91 -12.34 -0.71
CA VAL A 151 -9.66 -11.44 -1.83
C VAL A 151 -10.78 -10.40 -1.93
N LEU A 152 -10.45 -9.11 -1.91
CA LEU A 152 -11.41 -8.00 -1.77
C LEU A 152 -11.49 -7.07 -2.98
N CYS A 153 -10.43 -6.97 -3.77
CA CYS A 153 -10.36 -6.03 -4.90
C CYS A 153 -9.47 -6.55 -6.01
N LEU A 154 -9.62 -5.99 -7.19
CA LEU A 154 -8.58 -5.97 -8.21
C LEU A 154 -7.59 -4.87 -7.82
N GLY A 155 -6.31 -5.21 -7.72
CA GLY A 155 -5.24 -4.29 -7.37
C GLY A 155 -5.03 -3.22 -8.44
N GLU A 156 -4.17 -2.28 -8.13
CA GLU A 156 -4.01 -1.04 -8.88
C GLU A 156 -3.87 -1.21 -10.42
N ILE A 157 -4.78 -0.58 -11.15
CA ILE A 157 -4.75 -0.51 -12.61
C ILE A 157 -3.76 0.57 -13.04
N MET A 158 -2.54 0.15 -13.43
CA MET A 158 -1.47 1.05 -13.89
C MET A 158 -1.54 1.33 -15.38
N ASN A 159 -2.05 0.39 -16.20
CA ASN A 159 -2.01 0.49 -17.66
C ASN A 159 -3.22 1.22 -18.24
N TYR A 160 -3.32 2.52 -17.94
CA TYR A 160 -4.33 3.41 -18.51
C TYR A 160 -4.32 3.37 -20.06
N LYS A 161 -3.14 3.30 -20.70
CA LYS A 161 -3.04 3.30 -22.17
C LYS A 161 -3.67 2.07 -22.79
N ASP A 162 -3.51 0.90 -22.19
CA ASP A 162 -4.18 -0.32 -22.62
C ASP A 162 -5.70 -0.22 -22.42
N LEU A 163 -6.13 0.27 -21.26
CA LEU A 163 -7.55 0.43 -20.94
C LEU A 163 -8.23 1.44 -21.86
N SER A 164 -7.54 2.49 -22.28
CA SER A 164 -8.05 3.52 -23.18
C SER A 164 -7.94 3.16 -24.67
N ALA A 165 -7.31 2.07 -25.04
CA ALA A 165 -7.18 1.63 -26.43
C ALA A 165 -8.54 1.24 -27.03
N GLU A 166 -8.70 1.47 -28.34
CA GLU A 166 -9.81 0.92 -29.11
C GLU A 166 -9.57 -0.57 -29.39
N GLY A 167 -10.60 -1.40 -29.24
CA GLY A 167 -10.51 -2.84 -29.51
C GLY A 167 -10.14 -3.68 -28.30
N GLU A 168 -9.29 -4.68 -28.50
CA GLU A 168 -8.86 -5.61 -27.44
C GLU A 168 -8.01 -4.91 -26.38
N SER A 169 -8.30 -5.17 -25.11
CA SER A 169 -7.56 -4.65 -23.98
C SER A 169 -7.48 -5.71 -22.88
N ARG A 170 -6.26 -6.13 -22.54
CA ARG A 170 -6.01 -7.03 -21.43
C ARG A 170 -6.59 -6.46 -20.13
N THR A 171 -6.35 -5.19 -19.86
CA THR A 171 -6.81 -4.53 -18.62
C THR A 171 -8.33 -4.55 -18.50
N ARG A 172 -9.05 -4.29 -19.60
CA ARG A 172 -10.53 -4.37 -19.63
C ARG A 172 -11.01 -5.79 -19.37
N ASP A 173 -10.35 -6.80 -19.91
CA ASP A 173 -10.70 -8.20 -19.67
C ASP A 173 -10.53 -8.58 -18.20
N LEU A 174 -9.45 -8.12 -17.53
CA LEU A 174 -9.24 -8.35 -16.09
C LEU A 174 -10.34 -7.71 -15.24
N ILE A 175 -10.74 -6.46 -15.55
CA ILE A 175 -11.85 -5.77 -14.86
C ILE A 175 -13.16 -6.56 -15.06
N ASN A 176 -13.43 -7.03 -16.28
CA ASN A 176 -14.64 -7.80 -16.57
C ASN A 176 -14.70 -9.13 -15.81
N VAL A 177 -13.56 -9.81 -15.63
CA VAL A 177 -13.49 -11.01 -14.79
C VAL A 177 -13.90 -10.69 -13.36
N CYS A 178 -13.35 -9.63 -12.77
CA CYS A 178 -13.66 -9.24 -11.38
C CYS A 178 -15.14 -8.85 -11.22
N ARG A 179 -15.71 -8.11 -12.18
CA ARG A 179 -17.12 -7.74 -12.18
C ARG A 179 -18.07 -8.94 -12.25
N ASN A 180 -17.66 -9.99 -12.96
CA ASN A 180 -18.44 -11.21 -13.17
C ASN A 180 -18.16 -12.31 -12.13
N ALA A 181 -17.26 -12.07 -11.17
CA ALA A 181 -16.84 -13.09 -10.19
C ALA A 181 -17.92 -13.44 -9.14
N GLY A 182 -19.09 -12.79 -9.15
CA GLY A 182 -20.15 -13.00 -8.16
C GLY A 182 -19.82 -12.45 -6.76
N LYS A 183 -18.70 -11.75 -6.62
CA LYS A 183 -18.27 -11.01 -5.43
C LYS A 183 -18.27 -9.51 -5.74
N ASN A 184 -18.50 -8.68 -4.74
CA ASN A 184 -18.47 -7.23 -4.90
C ASN A 184 -17.03 -6.73 -4.78
N LEU A 185 -16.16 -7.15 -5.69
CA LEU A 185 -14.75 -6.75 -5.72
C LEU A 185 -14.63 -5.28 -6.12
N ARG A 186 -13.83 -4.52 -5.39
CA ARG A 186 -13.44 -3.16 -5.77
C ARG A 186 -12.42 -3.19 -6.89
N ILE A 187 -12.34 -2.10 -7.67
CA ILE A 187 -11.36 -1.97 -8.77
C ILE A 187 -10.48 -0.76 -8.43
N GLU A 188 -9.30 -1.06 -7.93
CA GLU A 188 -8.35 -0.02 -7.51
C GLU A 188 -7.56 0.52 -8.71
N GLY A 189 -7.19 1.79 -8.65
CA GLY A 189 -6.55 2.49 -9.75
C GLY A 189 -5.22 3.13 -9.38
N HIS A 190 -4.44 3.38 -10.42
CA HIS A 190 -3.19 4.11 -10.39
C HIS A 190 -3.16 5.07 -11.59
N CYS A 191 -3.59 6.32 -11.39
CA CYS A 191 -3.75 7.26 -12.46
C CYS A 191 -3.07 8.63 -12.22
N PRO A 192 -1.73 8.66 -12.11
CA PRO A 192 -0.99 9.88 -11.83
C PRO A 192 -1.22 10.93 -12.92
N GLY A 193 -1.72 12.10 -12.53
CA GLY A 193 -1.91 13.23 -13.43
C GLY A 193 -3.03 13.07 -14.47
N LEU A 194 -3.85 12.03 -14.39
CA LEU A 194 -4.97 11.83 -15.28
C LEU A 194 -6.10 12.82 -14.95
N THR A 195 -6.62 13.51 -15.95
CA THR A 195 -7.65 14.55 -15.81
C THR A 195 -8.59 14.57 -17.01
N GLY A 196 -9.69 15.30 -16.92
CA GLY A 196 -10.62 15.57 -18.03
C GLY A 196 -11.20 14.32 -18.67
N ALA A 197 -11.21 14.27 -19.99
CA ALA A 197 -11.81 13.18 -20.75
C ALA A 197 -11.14 11.81 -20.47
N ASP A 198 -9.84 11.81 -20.25
CA ASP A 198 -9.07 10.59 -19.99
C ASP A 198 -9.42 10.03 -18.60
N LEU A 199 -9.56 10.87 -17.58
CA LEU A 199 -10.01 10.46 -16.25
C LEU A 199 -11.45 9.93 -16.32
N ASN A 200 -12.34 10.63 -17.00
CA ASN A 200 -13.73 10.17 -17.19
C ASN A 200 -13.79 8.80 -17.85
N ARG A 201 -12.97 8.56 -18.88
CA ARG A 201 -12.90 7.26 -19.55
C ARG A 201 -12.38 6.17 -18.61
N PHE A 202 -11.34 6.46 -17.82
CA PHE A 202 -10.77 5.53 -16.84
C PHE A 202 -11.83 5.07 -15.82
N ILE A 203 -12.61 6.01 -15.30
CA ILE A 203 -13.70 5.73 -14.37
C ILE A 203 -14.84 4.98 -15.07
N TYR A 204 -15.20 5.36 -16.32
CA TYR A 204 -16.25 4.69 -17.09
C TYR A 204 -15.93 3.21 -17.35
N GLU A 205 -14.65 2.87 -17.56
CA GLU A 205 -14.19 1.48 -17.69
C GLU A 205 -14.26 0.71 -16.37
N GLY A 206 -14.48 1.41 -15.23
CA GLY A 206 -14.86 0.83 -13.95
C GLY A 206 -13.84 0.90 -12.84
N VAL A 207 -12.77 1.65 -13.03
CA VAL A 207 -11.83 1.95 -11.96
C VAL A 207 -12.45 3.01 -11.05
N ASP A 208 -12.54 2.74 -9.75
CA ASP A 208 -13.31 3.56 -8.82
C ASP A 208 -12.50 4.12 -7.63
N ALA A 209 -11.16 3.96 -7.64
CA ALA A 209 -10.25 4.56 -6.66
C ALA A 209 -8.93 5.01 -7.28
N ASP A 210 -8.18 5.84 -6.55
CA ASP A 210 -6.81 6.22 -6.88
C ASP A 210 -6.01 6.58 -5.62
N HIS A 211 -4.77 6.09 -5.53
CA HIS A 211 -3.84 6.34 -4.44
C HIS A 211 -2.64 7.21 -4.85
N THR A 212 -2.51 7.57 -6.12
CA THR A 212 -1.36 8.32 -6.61
C THR A 212 -1.27 9.70 -5.98
N GLN A 213 -0.13 10.38 -6.14
CA GLN A 213 0.06 11.71 -5.56
C GLN A 213 -1.02 12.68 -6.03
N GLN A 214 -1.74 13.28 -5.07
CA GLN A 214 -2.82 14.22 -5.32
C GLN A 214 -2.38 15.68 -5.23
N THR A 215 -3.14 16.52 -5.92
CA THR A 215 -3.17 17.98 -5.76
C THR A 215 -4.57 18.40 -5.32
N PRO A 216 -4.79 19.64 -4.80
CA PRO A 216 -6.14 20.13 -4.50
C PRO A 216 -7.12 19.96 -5.66
N GLN A 217 -6.67 20.26 -6.88
CA GLN A 217 -7.49 20.15 -8.09
C GLN A 217 -7.85 18.70 -8.40
N SER A 218 -6.89 17.77 -8.30
CA SER A 218 -7.17 16.35 -8.56
C SER A 218 -8.07 15.73 -7.51
N VAL A 219 -7.97 16.16 -6.24
CA VAL A 219 -8.90 15.74 -5.18
C VAL A 219 -10.33 16.11 -5.56
N MET A 220 -10.55 17.38 -5.93
CA MET A 220 -11.89 17.85 -6.30
C MET A 220 -12.40 17.13 -7.55
N GLU A 221 -11.64 17.11 -8.64
CA GLU A 221 -12.06 16.49 -9.89
C GLU A 221 -12.40 15.00 -9.72
N LYS A 222 -11.55 14.23 -9.03
CA LYS A 222 -11.77 12.80 -8.83
C LYS A 222 -12.98 12.52 -7.93
N THR A 223 -13.14 13.27 -6.84
CA THR A 223 -14.28 13.08 -5.95
C THR A 223 -15.61 13.54 -6.56
N GLU A 224 -15.62 14.62 -7.35
CA GLU A 224 -16.78 15.05 -8.13
C GLU A 224 -17.23 13.99 -9.16
N LEU A 225 -16.29 13.22 -9.68
CA LEU A 225 -16.56 12.11 -10.60
C LEU A 225 -16.87 10.79 -9.88
N GLY A 226 -16.97 10.80 -8.54
CA GLY A 226 -17.33 9.63 -7.74
C GLY A 226 -16.18 8.67 -7.41
N MET A 227 -14.94 9.07 -7.64
CA MET A 227 -13.77 8.27 -7.35
C MET A 227 -13.42 8.32 -5.87
N PHE A 228 -13.07 7.18 -5.27
CA PHE A 228 -12.55 7.09 -3.91
C PHE A 228 -11.06 7.44 -3.90
N LEU A 229 -10.59 8.13 -2.87
CA LEU A 229 -9.18 8.52 -2.75
C LEU A 229 -8.49 7.82 -1.60
N GLU A 230 -7.29 7.33 -1.87
CA GLU A 230 -6.40 6.69 -0.91
C GLU A 230 -5.17 7.58 -0.76
N LEU A 231 -5.13 8.36 0.32
CA LEU A 231 -4.08 9.35 0.54
C LEU A 231 -2.89 8.72 1.25
N GLN A 232 -1.81 8.57 0.51
CA GLN A 232 -0.50 8.17 1.01
C GLN A 232 0.36 9.39 1.38
N PHE A 233 1.54 9.15 1.97
CA PHE A 233 2.47 10.19 2.46
C PHE A 233 2.71 11.35 1.47
N LYS A 234 2.92 11.05 0.17
CA LYS A 234 3.20 12.07 -0.86
C LYS A 234 2.03 13.01 -1.13
N SER A 235 0.81 12.59 -0.79
CA SER A 235 -0.43 13.39 -0.97
C SER A 235 -0.78 14.24 0.24
N LEU A 236 -0.16 14.01 1.41
CA LEU A 236 -0.52 14.68 2.66
C LEU A 236 0.18 16.04 2.81
N THR A 237 -0.05 16.94 1.84
CA THR A 237 0.36 18.35 1.94
C THR A 237 -0.71 19.18 2.64
N PRO A 238 -0.36 20.34 3.26
CA PRO A 238 -1.34 21.21 3.89
C PRO A 238 -2.50 21.60 2.96
N GLU A 239 -2.22 21.83 1.67
CA GLU A 239 -3.21 22.27 0.68
C GLU A 239 -4.19 21.12 0.35
N VAL A 240 -3.70 19.90 0.16
CA VAL A 240 -4.53 18.71 -0.10
C VAL A 240 -5.39 18.41 1.13
N VAL A 241 -4.77 18.37 2.32
CA VAL A 241 -5.49 18.12 3.57
C VAL A 241 -6.55 19.19 3.83
N LYS A 242 -6.23 20.46 3.58
CA LYS A 242 -7.21 21.54 3.68
C LYS A 242 -8.40 21.33 2.72
N THR A 243 -8.14 20.90 1.48
CA THR A 243 -9.20 20.62 0.51
C THR A 243 -10.12 19.50 0.99
N VAL A 244 -9.57 18.43 1.53
CA VAL A 244 -10.35 17.32 2.12
C VAL A 244 -11.21 17.81 3.29
N CYS A 245 -10.63 18.62 4.18
CA CYS A 245 -11.33 19.14 5.37
C CYS A 245 -12.43 20.14 5.02
N ASP A 246 -12.14 21.09 4.14
CA ASP A 246 -13.11 22.13 3.75
C ASP A 246 -14.35 21.55 3.03
N ASN A 247 -14.19 20.42 2.35
CA ASN A 247 -15.26 19.75 1.63
C ASN A 247 -15.81 18.50 2.37
N GLU A 248 -15.37 18.25 3.60
CA GLU A 248 -15.82 17.15 4.47
C GLU A 248 -15.74 15.76 3.80
N LEU A 249 -14.70 15.49 3.00
CA LEU A 249 -14.56 14.29 2.17
C LEU A 249 -14.15 13.02 2.94
N TYR A 250 -14.34 12.98 4.24
CA TYR A 250 -13.87 11.89 5.12
C TYR A 250 -14.49 10.51 4.84
N GLU A 251 -15.67 10.48 4.22
CA GLU A 251 -16.32 9.23 3.79
C GLU A 251 -15.76 8.67 2.47
N ASN A 252 -15.03 9.51 1.72
CA ASN A 252 -14.51 9.20 0.39
C ASN A 252 -12.99 9.16 0.35
N VAL A 253 -12.35 9.29 1.52
CA VAL A 253 -10.89 9.35 1.66
C VAL A 253 -10.42 8.35 2.71
N ALA A 254 -9.56 7.42 2.35
CA ALA A 254 -8.80 6.60 3.28
C ALA A 254 -7.36 7.09 3.38
N LEU A 255 -6.75 6.92 4.56
CA LEU A 255 -5.30 7.03 4.74
C LEU A 255 -4.68 5.66 4.50
N VAL A 256 -3.65 5.59 3.67
CA VAL A 256 -2.97 4.35 3.28
C VAL A 256 -1.45 4.54 3.29
N THR A 257 -0.69 3.45 3.26
CA THR A 257 0.77 3.56 3.27
C THR A 257 1.39 3.47 1.89
N ASP A 258 0.83 2.68 0.96
CA ASP A 258 1.46 2.35 -0.31
C ASP A 258 2.83 1.65 -0.08
N ASP A 259 3.85 1.92 -0.86
CA ASP A 259 5.20 1.41 -0.68
C ASP A 259 5.84 1.92 0.62
N THR A 260 6.18 1.00 1.50
CA THR A 260 6.91 1.30 2.73
C THR A 260 8.24 0.56 2.72
N MET A 261 9.35 1.32 2.61
CA MET A 261 10.69 0.75 2.61
C MET A 261 11.06 0.16 3.98
N ALA A 262 11.95 -0.81 4.01
CA ALA A 262 12.33 -1.55 5.21
C ALA A 262 12.81 -0.66 6.38
N ASP A 263 13.56 0.40 6.11
CA ASP A 263 14.03 1.37 7.11
C ASP A 263 12.87 2.18 7.72
N LYS A 264 11.83 2.45 6.94
CA LYS A 264 10.62 3.16 7.37
C LYS A 264 9.70 2.26 8.18
N LEU A 265 9.52 1.01 7.75
CA LEU A 265 8.68 0.04 8.45
C LEU A 265 9.10 -0.12 9.92
N LEU A 266 10.40 -0.07 10.22
CA LEU A 266 10.92 -0.16 11.59
C LEU A 266 10.63 1.08 12.46
N THR A 267 10.18 2.19 11.87
CA THR A 267 9.88 3.44 12.57
C THR A 267 8.39 3.73 12.69
N GLY A 268 7.56 2.96 12.01
CA GLY A 268 6.10 3.10 11.98
C GLY A 268 5.50 2.66 10.66
N HIS A 269 4.20 2.71 10.59
CA HIS A 269 3.40 2.35 9.41
C HIS A 269 2.21 3.31 9.29
N LEU A 270 0.97 2.84 9.16
CA LEU A 270 -0.24 3.67 9.03
C LEU A 270 -0.39 4.69 10.19
N ASN A 271 0.10 4.38 11.39
CA ASN A 271 0.15 5.33 12.50
C ASN A 271 0.93 6.62 12.13
N LYS A 272 2.01 6.52 11.35
CA LYS A 272 2.79 7.69 10.90
C LYS A 272 2.11 8.45 9.77
N ILE A 273 1.29 7.79 8.97
CA ILE A 273 0.43 8.45 7.97
C ILE A 273 -0.62 9.32 8.68
N ILE A 274 -1.27 8.79 9.73
CA ILE A 274 -2.21 9.56 10.56
C ILE A 274 -1.51 10.81 11.14
N GLU A 275 -0.35 10.64 11.78
CA GLU A 275 0.42 11.76 12.34
C GLU A 275 0.79 12.80 11.28
N THR A 276 1.09 12.35 10.06
CA THR A 276 1.41 13.23 8.93
C THR A 276 0.18 14.02 8.47
N ALA A 277 -0.98 13.37 8.36
CA ALA A 277 -2.24 14.03 8.04
C ALA A 277 -2.60 15.10 9.10
N VAL A 278 -2.41 14.77 10.38
CA VAL A 278 -2.66 15.71 11.49
C VAL A 278 -1.69 16.90 11.44
N ARG A 279 -0.40 16.66 11.21
CA ARG A 279 0.57 17.76 11.02
C ARG A 279 0.25 18.65 9.82
N ALA A 280 -0.37 18.09 8.77
CA ALA A 280 -0.83 18.83 7.61
C ALA A 280 -2.14 19.58 7.85
N GLY A 281 -2.80 19.42 9.02
CA GLY A 281 -3.98 20.18 9.43
C GLY A 281 -5.29 19.38 9.53
N MET A 282 -5.27 18.06 9.35
CA MET A 282 -6.45 17.22 9.58
C MET A 282 -6.72 17.07 11.08
N PRO A 283 -7.96 17.27 11.58
CA PRO A 283 -8.28 16.95 12.97
C PRO A 283 -8.00 15.49 13.28
N MET A 284 -7.44 15.19 14.47
CA MET A 284 -7.05 13.83 14.87
C MET A 284 -8.20 12.83 14.74
N GLU A 285 -9.40 13.23 15.18
CA GLU A 285 -10.59 12.37 15.14
C GLU A 285 -11.02 12.04 13.70
N LYS A 286 -10.78 12.96 12.77
CA LYS A 286 -11.04 12.75 11.33
C LYS A 286 -9.99 11.83 10.72
N ALA A 287 -8.72 12.01 11.09
CA ALA A 287 -7.64 11.16 10.61
C ALA A 287 -7.81 9.70 11.10
N ILE A 288 -8.23 9.51 12.35
CA ILE A 288 -8.60 8.18 12.89
C ILE A 288 -9.76 7.57 12.08
N TYR A 289 -10.79 8.37 11.76
CA TYR A 289 -11.92 7.92 10.95
C TYR A 289 -11.48 7.42 9.58
N CYS A 290 -10.62 8.17 8.88
CA CYS A 290 -10.06 7.84 7.58
C CYS A 290 -9.05 6.67 7.60
N ALA A 291 -8.58 6.24 8.77
CA ALA A 291 -7.67 5.10 8.93
C ALA A 291 -8.32 3.88 9.60
N THR A 292 -9.62 3.93 9.89
CA THR A 292 -10.34 2.84 10.57
C THR A 292 -11.66 2.52 9.88
N TRP A 293 -12.63 3.40 9.96
CA TRP A 293 -14.00 3.17 9.47
C TRP A 293 -14.13 3.31 7.95
N THR A 294 -13.63 4.41 7.38
CA THR A 294 -13.72 4.65 5.93
C THR A 294 -13.09 3.54 5.12
N PRO A 295 -11.83 3.09 5.39
CA PRO A 295 -11.23 1.97 4.68
C PRO A 295 -11.97 0.64 4.91
N SER A 296 -12.48 0.38 6.12
CA SER A 296 -13.27 -0.82 6.39
C SER A 296 -14.52 -0.87 5.53
N ARG A 297 -15.25 0.24 5.44
CA ARG A 297 -16.45 0.35 4.58
C ARG A 297 -16.13 0.22 3.11
N ARG A 298 -15.04 0.84 2.65
CA ARG A 298 -14.57 0.73 1.26
C ARG A 298 -14.45 -0.72 0.84
N MET A 299 -13.83 -1.53 1.68
CA MET A 299 -13.53 -2.95 1.41
C MET A 299 -14.61 -3.92 1.89
N HIS A 300 -15.81 -3.43 2.27
CA HIS A 300 -16.92 -4.25 2.79
C HIS A 300 -16.54 -5.09 4.04
N LEU A 301 -15.61 -4.60 4.85
CA LEU A 301 -15.19 -5.19 6.12
C LEU A 301 -16.09 -4.65 7.25
N ASP A 302 -17.37 -5.00 7.22
CA ASP A 302 -18.39 -4.46 8.13
C ASP A 302 -18.24 -4.91 9.59
N ASP A 303 -17.34 -5.85 9.85
CA ASP A 303 -17.09 -6.42 11.17
C ASP A 303 -16.05 -5.66 12.01
N ARG A 304 -15.43 -4.60 11.48
CA ARG A 304 -14.32 -3.86 12.11
C ARG A 304 -14.39 -2.34 11.88
N GLY A 305 -13.33 -1.61 12.23
CA GLY A 305 -13.21 -0.16 12.02
C GLY A 305 -13.94 0.69 13.07
N MET A 306 -14.59 0.06 14.07
CA MET A 306 -15.27 0.76 15.16
C MET A 306 -15.35 -0.07 16.44
N ILE A 307 -15.46 0.60 17.59
CA ILE A 307 -15.65 -0.03 18.90
C ILE A 307 -17.15 -0.08 19.19
N ALA A 308 -17.78 -1.21 18.84
CA ALA A 308 -19.22 -1.41 19.01
C ALA A 308 -19.55 -2.89 19.24
N PRO A 309 -20.65 -3.20 19.94
CA PRO A 309 -21.08 -4.59 20.15
C PRO A 309 -21.20 -5.37 18.86
N GLY A 310 -20.65 -6.60 18.85
CA GLY A 310 -20.64 -7.51 17.70
C GLY A 310 -19.51 -7.30 16.72
N LYS A 311 -18.78 -6.18 16.77
CA LYS A 311 -17.57 -5.94 15.96
C LYS A 311 -16.37 -6.70 16.55
N ILE A 312 -15.39 -7.01 15.72
CA ILE A 312 -14.14 -7.65 16.14
C ILE A 312 -13.42 -6.74 17.14
N ALA A 313 -12.94 -7.33 18.23
CA ALA A 313 -12.24 -6.62 19.31
C ALA A 313 -10.77 -6.38 18.93
N ASP A 314 -10.57 -5.63 17.84
CA ASP A 314 -9.30 -5.07 17.41
C ASP A 314 -9.22 -3.62 17.89
N PHE A 315 -8.29 -3.35 18.79
CA PHE A 315 -8.16 -2.02 19.37
C PHE A 315 -6.76 -1.76 19.93
N MET A 316 -6.46 -0.50 20.12
CA MET A 316 -5.25 -0.05 20.79
C MET A 316 -5.57 0.95 21.89
N LEU A 317 -4.65 1.05 22.85
CA LEU A 317 -4.67 2.05 23.92
C LEU A 317 -3.48 3.00 23.77
N LEU A 318 -3.72 4.30 23.92
CA LEU A 318 -2.74 5.37 23.89
C LEU A 318 -2.77 6.15 25.20
N ASP A 319 -1.61 6.60 25.67
CA ASP A 319 -1.52 7.50 26.85
C ASP A 319 -1.95 8.94 26.50
N SER A 320 -1.70 9.41 25.26
CA SER A 320 -2.09 10.73 24.75
C SER A 320 -2.49 10.68 23.28
N LEU A 321 -3.02 11.77 22.74
CA LEU A 321 -3.29 11.97 21.32
C LEU A 321 -2.27 12.90 20.63
N ASP A 322 -1.10 13.12 21.24
CA ASP A 322 -0.01 13.88 20.61
C ASP A 322 0.63 13.13 19.42
N GLY A 323 0.37 11.84 19.35
CA GLY A 323 0.74 10.92 18.26
C GLY A 323 -0.04 9.62 18.37
N ILE A 324 0.17 8.71 17.42
CA ILE A 324 -0.39 7.36 17.46
C ILE A 324 0.73 6.39 17.87
N ASP A 325 1.02 6.36 19.18
CA ASP A 325 2.03 5.47 19.79
C ASP A 325 1.34 4.49 20.79
N PRO A 326 0.93 3.30 20.33
CA PRO A 326 0.20 2.36 21.16
C PRO A 326 1.04 1.87 22.35
N VAL A 327 0.43 1.88 23.55
CA VAL A 327 1.01 1.24 24.73
C VAL A 327 0.53 -0.20 24.89
N VAL A 328 -0.65 -0.51 24.34
CA VAL A 328 -1.21 -1.87 24.29
C VAL A 328 -1.99 -2.02 22.98
N VAL A 329 -1.88 -3.17 22.34
CA VAL A 329 -2.68 -3.54 21.16
C VAL A 329 -3.36 -4.88 21.41
N TYR A 330 -4.66 -4.92 21.10
CA TYR A 330 -5.46 -6.12 21.10
C TYR A 330 -5.88 -6.49 19.68
N LYS A 331 -5.78 -7.76 19.37
CA LYS A 331 -6.25 -8.36 18.13
C LYS A 331 -7.22 -9.48 18.45
N LYS A 332 -8.46 -9.38 17.98
CA LYS A 332 -9.52 -10.36 18.26
C LYS A 332 -9.70 -10.65 19.76
N GLY A 333 -9.64 -9.59 20.58
CA GLY A 333 -9.76 -9.69 22.04
C GLY A 333 -8.52 -10.22 22.76
N GLU A 334 -7.47 -10.62 22.05
CA GLU A 334 -6.20 -11.08 22.59
C GLU A 334 -5.18 -9.94 22.61
N CYS A 335 -4.48 -9.74 23.73
CA CYS A 335 -3.39 -8.77 23.82
C CYS A 335 -2.19 -9.26 23.02
N VAL A 336 -1.86 -8.57 21.92
CA VAL A 336 -0.76 -8.93 21.01
C VAL A 336 0.47 -8.04 21.17
N TYR A 337 0.34 -6.90 21.83
CA TYR A 337 1.44 -6.00 22.16
C TYR A 337 1.17 -5.30 23.48
N CYS A 338 2.22 -5.15 24.30
CA CYS A 338 2.20 -4.35 25.51
C CYS A 338 3.59 -3.77 25.75
N LYS A 339 3.71 -2.43 25.71
CA LYS A 339 4.97 -1.69 25.82
C LYS A 339 5.76 -2.04 27.09
N ASP A 340 5.05 -2.30 28.20
CA ASP A 340 5.65 -2.61 29.50
C ASP A 340 6.11 -4.07 29.65
N LYS A 341 5.92 -4.91 28.62
CA LYS A 341 6.25 -6.33 28.66
C LYS A 341 7.16 -6.71 27.48
N GLU A 342 8.44 -6.89 27.73
CA GLU A 342 9.43 -7.31 26.72
C GLU A 342 9.02 -8.55 25.91
N ALA A 343 8.24 -9.46 26.49
CA ALA A 343 7.80 -10.70 25.83
C ALA A 343 6.84 -10.49 24.64
N TYR A 344 6.17 -9.35 24.52
CA TYR A 344 5.21 -9.11 23.43
C TYR A 344 5.85 -8.60 22.13
N GLY A 345 7.09 -8.07 22.18
CA GLY A 345 7.86 -7.69 20.99
C GLY A 345 8.75 -8.80 20.44
N ALA A 346 8.95 -9.86 21.22
CA ALA A 346 9.91 -10.95 20.94
C ALA A 346 9.27 -12.26 20.46
N ALA A 347 7.98 -12.28 20.08
CA ALA A 347 7.43 -13.43 19.39
C ALA A 347 8.22 -13.62 18.08
N GLU A 348 9.09 -14.62 18.04
CA GLU A 348 9.80 -14.97 16.81
C GLU A 348 8.78 -15.13 15.69
N ALA A 349 9.01 -14.43 14.58
CA ALA A 349 8.26 -14.73 13.36
C ALA A 349 8.40 -16.24 13.12
N ALA A 350 7.28 -16.91 12.88
CA ALA A 350 7.33 -18.32 12.51
C ALA A 350 8.30 -18.43 11.32
N ALA A 351 9.33 -19.27 11.47
CA ALA A 351 10.32 -19.45 10.41
C ALA A 351 9.60 -19.71 9.09
N CYS A 352 9.70 -18.76 8.18
CA CYS A 352 9.10 -18.89 6.86
C CYS A 352 10.08 -19.68 5.99
N SER A 353 9.61 -20.79 5.42
CA SER A 353 10.35 -21.49 4.38
C SER A 353 9.61 -21.32 3.05
N PHE A 354 10.20 -20.58 2.14
CA PHE A 354 9.76 -20.56 0.76
C PHE A 354 10.29 -21.78 -0.01
N PRO A 355 9.67 -22.15 -1.14
CA PRO A 355 10.24 -23.15 -2.05
C PRO A 355 11.68 -22.81 -2.41
N ALA A 356 12.54 -23.84 -2.55
CA ALA A 356 13.96 -23.63 -2.86
C ALA A 356 14.20 -22.78 -4.13
N SER A 357 13.32 -22.88 -5.11
CA SER A 357 13.36 -22.07 -6.35
C SER A 357 13.25 -20.57 -6.11
N PHE A 358 12.64 -20.14 -4.98
CA PHE A 358 12.48 -18.71 -4.69
C PHE A 358 13.79 -18.03 -4.27
N TYR A 359 14.80 -18.81 -3.88
CA TYR A 359 16.10 -18.29 -3.50
C TYR A 359 17.10 -18.19 -4.68
N HIS A 360 16.66 -18.54 -5.90
CA HIS A 360 17.49 -18.57 -7.10
C HIS A 360 16.77 -17.93 -8.29
N THR A 361 16.50 -16.62 -8.18
CA THR A 361 15.70 -15.86 -9.16
C THR A 361 16.54 -15.01 -10.12
N ILE A 362 17.86 -14.92 -9.90
CA ILE A 362 18.77 -14.15 -10.73
C ILE A 362 19.53 -15.11 -11.63
N ASN A 363 19.14 -15.17 -12.89
CA ASN A 363 19.67 -16.06 -13.91
C ASN A 363 20.32 -15.30 -15.08
N CYS A 364 20.87 -14.11 -14.82
CA CYS A 364 21.64 -13.34 -15.78
C CYS A 364 23.15 -13.49 -15.51
N ARG A 365 23.95 -13.18 -16.52
CA ARG A 365 25.41 -13.08 -16.37
C ARG A 365 25.79 -11.95 -15.40
N PRO A 366 26.93 -11.99 -14.74
CA PRO A 366 27.47 -10.84 -14.03
C PRO A 366 27.66 -9.64 -14.96
N ALA A 367 27.49 -8.42 -14.39
CA ALA A 367 27.81 -7.20 -15.10
C ALA A 367 29.32 -7.05 -15.27
N GLU A 368 29.74 -6.56 -16.45
CA GLU A 368 31.12 -6.24 -16.78
C GLU A 368 31.30 -4.75 -17.01
N ILE A 369 32.53 -4.24 -16.90
CA ILE A 369 32.84 -2.81 -17.15
C ILE A 369 32.44 -2.39 -18.57
N SER A 370 32.53 -3.31 -19.54
CA SER A 370 32.10 -3.09 -20.93
C SER A 370 30.61 -2.78 -21.07
N ASP A 371 29.76 -3.22 -20.14
CA ASP A 371 28.32 -2.93 -20.15
C ASP A 371 28.02 -1.44 -19.89
N PHE A 372 28.96 -0.71 -19.31
CA PHE A 372 28.84 0.71 -19.01
C PHE A 372 29.54 1.61 -20.05
N VAL A 373 30.03 1.02 -21.16
CA VAL A 373 30.68 1.72 -22.26
C VAL A 373 29.73 1.72 -23.47
N LEU A 374 29.07 2.86 -23.70
CA LEU A 374 28.15 2.98 -24.83
C LEU A 374 28.82 3.58 -26.03
N LYS A 375 28.86 2.84 -27.14
CA LYS A 375 29.39 3.31 -28.41
C LYS A 375 28.43 4.29 -29.07
N ALA A 376 28.97 5.33 -29.71
CA ALA A 376 28.16 6.19 -30.56
C ALA A 376 27.75 5.44 -31.84
N GLU A 377 26.60 5.79 -32.40
CA GLU A 377 26.14 5.24 -33.71
C GLU A 377 27.11 5.67 -34.84
N ASP A 378 27.59 6.91 -34.79
CA ASP A 378 28.67 7.40 -35.63
C ASP A 378 29.92 7.62 -34.77
N PRO A 379 30.93 6.74 -34.83
CA PRO A 379 32.15 6.83 -34.02
C PRO A 379 33.00 8.06 -34.34
N ASP A 380 32.88 8.62 -35.54
CA ASP A 380 33.65 9.76 -36.00
C ASP A 380 32.97 11.11 -35.70
N ALA A 381 31.72 11.07 -35.25
CA ALA A 381 31.01 12.28 -34.82
C ALA A 381 31.66 12.89 -33.59
N LYS A 382 31.69 14.23 -33.51
CA LYS A 382 32.10 14.92 -32.28
C LYS A 382 31.07 14.92 -31.18
N TRP A 383 29.79 14.77 -31.55
CA TRP A 383 28.64 14.85 -30.66
C TRP A 383 27.53 13.91 -31.12
N ALA A 384 26.84 13.33 -30.16
CA ALA A 384 25.63 12.57 -30.39
C ALA A 384 24.46 13.18 -29.62
N GLU A 385 23.27 13.17 -30.20
CA GLU A 385 22.01 13.49 -29.49
C GLU A 385 21.43 12.22 -28.91
N VAL A 386 21.21 12.22 -27.59
CA VAL A 386 20.68 11.06 -26.86
C VAL A 386 19.37 11.38 -26.16
N ASN A 387 18.50 10.38 -26.06
CA ASN A 387 17.29 10.46 -25.25
C ASN A 387 17.64 10.29 -23.78
N VAL A 388 17.08 11.15 -22.92
CA VAL A 388 17.36 11.20 -21.49
C VAL A 388 16.06 11.23 -20.72
N MET A 389 15.96 10.46 -19.66
CA MET A 389 14.89 10.51 -18.68
C MET A 389 15.24 11.57 -17.66
N LYS A 390 14.55 12.71 -17.68
CA LYS A 390 14.72 13.74 -16.67
C LYS A 390 13.81 13.45 -15.49
N ILE A 391 14.39 13.27 -14.29
CA ILE A 391 13.66 13.04 -13.06
C ILE A 391 13.04 14.36 -12.60
N GLY A 392 11.74 14.36 -12.31
CA GLY A 392 11.04 15.49 -11.73
C GLY A 392 11.39 15.70 -10.25
N THR A 393 11.03 16.85 -9.72
CA THR A 393 11.17 17.16 -8.29
C THR A 393 10.06 16.51 -7.45
N PHE A 394 8.99 16.07 -8.08
CA PHE A 394 7.82 15.46 -7.44
C PHE A 394 7.33 14.23 -8.22
N GLY A 395 6.89 13.21 -7.47
CA GLY A 395 6.31 11.99 -8.01
C GLY A 395 7.34 11.05 -8.64
N THR A 396 6.82 10.02 -9.28
CA THR A 396 7.59 8.98 -9.99
C THR A 396 7.70 9.24 -11.49
N ALA A 397 7.05 10.29 -12.00
CA ALA A 397 7.04 10.62 -13.41
C ALA A 397 8.41 11.17 -13.88
N THR A 398 8.85 10.70 -15.04
CA THR A 398 10.01 11.23 -15.74
C THR A 398 9.57 11.98 -17.00
N THR A 399 10.34 12.99 -17.39
CA THR A 399 10.10 13.74 -18.62
C THR A 399 11.16 13.32 -19.67
N PRO A 400 10.76 12.86 -20.86
CA PRO A 400 11.70 12.58 -21.93
C PRO A 400 12.28 13.89 -22.46
N VAL A 401 13.60 13.98 -22.46
CA VAL A 401 14.34 15.13 -23.01
C VAL A 401 15.48 14.65 -23.89
N LYS A 402 15.98 15.50 -24.77
CA LYS A 402 17.16 15.24 -25.55
C LYS A 402 18.37 16.00 -25.00
N ARG A 403 19.51 15.37 -25.02
CA ARG A 403 20.78 15.97 -24.60
C ARG A 403 21.86 15.68 -25.63
N ARG A 404 22.76 16.61 -25.76
CA ARG A 404 23.95 16.48 -26.60
C ARG A 404 25.10 15.96 -25.75
N VAL A 405 25.69 14.86 -26.16
CA VAL A 405 26.80 14.18 -25.46
C VAL A 405 28.02 14.16 -26.38
N GLU A 406 29.19 14.47 -25.85
CA GLU A 406 30.45 14.41 -26.59
C GLU A 406 30.81 12.95 -26.92
N VAL A 407 31.34 12.70 -28.11
CA VAL A 407 31.87 11.40 -28.52
C VAL A 407 33.40 11.47 -28.43
N LYS A 408 33.98 10.58 -27.63
CA LYS A 408 35.43 10.43 -27.45
C LYS A 408 35.85 9.02 -27.83
N ASP A 409 36.72 8.87 -28.80
CA ASP A 409 37.17 7.57 -29.28
C ASP A 409 36.02 6.61 -29.62
N GLY A 410 34.97 7.15 -30.24
CA GLY A 410 33.75 6.39 -30.62
C GLY A 410 32.82 6.05 -29.47
N VAL A 411 33.04 6.58 -28.25
CA VAL A 411 32.27 6.31 -27.05
C VAL A 411 31.55 7.58 -26.58
N LEU A 412 30.33 7.42 -26.08
CA LEU A 412 29.52 8.50 -25.48
C LEU A 412 30.10 8.90 -24.11
N ASP A 413 30.61 10.13 -23.97
CA ASP A 413 31.07 10.69 -22.69
C ASP A 413 29.91 11.27 -21.87
N TRP A 414 28.99 10.38 -21.47
CA TRP A 414 27.80 10.74 -20.72
C TRP A 414 28.11 11.28 -19.30
N LYS A 415 29.23 10.86 -18.71
CA LYS A 415 29.68 11.35 -17.38
C LYS A 415 30.01 12.83 -17.42
N SER A 416 30.78 13.28 -18.40
CA SER A 416 31.12 14.71 -18.58
C SER A 416 29.92 15.56 -18.94
N ALA A 417 28.85 14.96 -19.50
CA ALA A 417 27.57 15.62 -19.74
C ALA A 417 26.70 15.73 -18.48
N GLY A 418 27.16 15.24 -17.31
CA GLY A 418 26.40 15.27 -16.06
C GLY A 418 25.20 14.30 -16.03
N LEU A 419 25.26 13.26 -16.85
CA LEU A 419 24.21 12.22 -16.91
C LEU A 419 24.63 11.01 -16.06
N SER A 420 23.62 10.28 -15.59
CA SER A 420 23.77 8.92 -15.06
C SER A 420 23.36 7.91 -16.11
N LEU A 421 23.93 6.71 -16.06
CA LEU A 421 23.56 5.59 -16.91
C LEU A 421 22.81 4.55 -16.10
N ALA A 422 21.56 4.28 -16.45
CA ALA A 422 20.80 3.13 -15.98
C ALA A 422 21.05 1.95 -16.91
N VAL A 423 21.43 0.80 -16.34
CA VAL A 423 21.61 -0.45 -17.08
C VAL A 423 20.70 -1.50 -16.45
N VAL A 424 19.83 -2.10 -17.26
CA VAL A 424 18.84 -3.10 -16.81
C VAL A 424 19.14 -4.43 -17.46
N PHE A 425 19.47 -5.43 -16.66
CA PHE A 425 19.68 -6.80 -17.12
C PHE A 425 18.39 -7.61 -16.95
N GLU A 426 18.02 -8.34 -17.98
CA GLU A 426 16.96 -9.34 -17.88
C GLU A 426 17.41 -10.45 -16.92
N ARG A 427 16.73 -10.55 -15.78
CA ARG A 427 17.18 -11.38 -14.65
C ARG A 427 16.71 -12.84 -14.70
N TYR A 428 15.69 -13.16 -15.50
CA TYR A 428 15.02 -14.47 -15.50
C TYR A 428 15.69 -15.50 -16.39
N GLY A 429 16.66 -15.08 -17.21
CA GLY A 429 17.32 -15.95 -18.20
C GLY A 429 16.47 -16.29 -19.40
N LYS A 430 15.43 -15.49 -19.71
CA LYS A 430 14.50 -15.73 -20.81
C LYS A 430 15.07 -15.30 -22.15
N ASN A 431 15.74 -14.17 -22.24
CA ASN A 431 16.23 -13.62 -23.50
C ASN A 431 17.64 -12.99 -23.41
N GLY A 432 18.17 -12.79 -22.18
CA GLY A 432 19.48 -12.19 -21.94
C GLY A 432 19.61 -10.73 -22.34
N ASN A 433 18.52 -10.01 -22.53
CA ASN A 433 18.49 -8.62 -22.94
C ASN A 433 19.12 -7.71 -21.90
N VAL A 434 19.80 -6.66 -22.36
CA VAL A 434 20.31 -5.57 -21.55
C VAL A 434 19.75 -4.25 -22.10
N GLY A 435 19.05 -3.52 -21.25
CA GLY A 435 18.50 -2.20 -21.57
C GLY A 435 19.39 -1.09 -21.05
N TYR A 436 19.42 0.05 -21.76
CA TYR A 436 20.22 1.23 -21.41
C TYR A 436 19.36 2.48 -21.41
N GLY A 437 19.57 3.35 -20.44
CA GLY A 437 18.92 4.65 -20.39
C GLY A 437 19.77 5.71 -19.74
N PHE A 438 19.81 6.91 -20.33
CA PHE A 438 20.41 8.06 -19.66
C PHE A 438 19.41 8.73 -18.74
N VAL A 439 19.89 9.20 -17.57
CA VAL A 439 19.10 9.84 -16.54
C VAL A 439 19.72 11.18 -16.16
N GLU A 440 18.89 12.23 -16.08
CA GLU A 440 19.27 13.58 -15.61
C GLU A 440 18.52 13.92 -14.33
N GLY A 441 19.19 14.57 -13.38
CA GLY A 441 18.65 14.90 -12.07
C GLY A 441 18.73 13.75 -11.07
N ALA A 442 19.61 12.80 -11.37
CA ALA A 442 19.74 11.56 -10.63
C ALA A 442 20.49 11.71 -9.32
N LEU A 443 20.17 10.77 -8.53
CA LEU A 443 20.91 10.03 -7.52
C LEU A 443 22.25 10.70 -7.16
N THR A 444 22.15 11.60 -6.20
CA THR A 444 23.35 12.25 -5.64
C THR A 444 23.93 11.45 -4.47
N LYS A 445 23.33 10.31 -4.11
CA LYS A 445 23.78 9.47 -3.00
C LYS A 445 23.89 8.02 -3.44
N PRO A 446 24.98 7.29 -3.07
CA PRO A 446 25.07 5.85 -3.26
C PRO A 446 23.92 5.13 -2.53
N GLY A 447 23.32 4.13 -3.18
CA GLY A 447 22.29 3.28 -2.56
C GLY A 447 20.86 3.82 -2.64
N ALA A 448 20.57 4.72 -3.57
CA ALA A 448 19.19 5.06 -3.91
C ALA A 448 18.69 4.15 -5.02
#